data_70d109e0d492b004936c88280a045c1d
#
_entry.id   70d109e0d492b004936c88280a045c1d
#
_cell.length_a   1.000
_cell.length_b   1.000
_cell.length_c   1.000
_cell.angle_alpha   90.00
_cell.angle_beta   90.00
_cell.angle_gamma   90.00
#
_symmetry.space_group_name_H-M   'P 1'
#
loop_
_entity.id
_entity.type
_entity.pdbx_description
1 polymer ?
#
loop_
_entity_poly.entity_id
_entity_poly.type
_entity_poly.pdbx_seq_one_letter_code
_entity_poly.pdbx_strand_id
1 'polypeptide(L)'
;MREVSIVGIGQTDVGEHWERSLRDLAVDAMIGAIKDSHAERVDALYVGNMLSGELTAQQHLGALLADWGGLGGAEACKIEAADASGAAAVRQGYLAVASGVHDFIIACGVEKTTDADTETSNAAWSYGTDAEYEGNQGVTMPAMAGLMMRRYMHEYGVAREAFAPFAVIAHANGVNNPHAM
;
A
#
# COMPACT_ATOMS: atom_id res chain seq x y z
N MET A 1 -21.45 -10.83 13.71
CA MET A 1 -20.53 -10.71 12.55
C MET A 1 -20.05 -12.09 12.21
N ARG A 2 -19.87 -12.42 10.92
CA ARG A 2 -19.30 -13.70 10.48
C ARG A 2 -17.82 -13.77 10.84
N GLU A 3 -17.27 -14.96 10.97
CA GLU A 3 -15.83 -15.17 10.95
C GLU A 3 -15.27 -14.89 9.56
N VAL A 4 -14.08 -14.29 9.52
CA VAL A 4 -13.39 -13.90 8.28
C VAL A 4 -12.02 -14.58 8.27
N SER A 5 -11.68 -15.21 7.16
CA SER A 5 -10.39 -15.88 6.97
C SER A 5 -9.66 -15.30 5.76
N ILE A 6 -8.35 -15.25 5.81
CA ILE A 6 -7.51 -15.03 4.65
C ILE A 6 -7.26 -16.39 4.01
N VAL A 7 -7.67 -16.55 2.76
CA VAL A 7 -7.66 -17.86 2.06
C VAL A 7 -6.67 -17.90 0.89
N GLY A 8 -6.06 -16.78 0.55
CA GLY A 8 -5.03 -16.71 -0.49
C GLY A 8 -4.23 -15.42 -0.40
N ILE A 9 -2.98 -15.51 -0.80
CA ILE A 9 -2.05 -14.37 -0.85
C ILE A 9 -1.37 -14.32 -2.23
N GLY A 10 -1.03 -13.11 -2.66
CA GLY A 10 -0.25 -12.87 -3.86
C GLY A 10 0.59 -11.62 -3.70
N GLN A 11 1.80 -11.67 -4.21
CA GLN A 11 2.75 -10.59 -4.09
C GLN A 11 3.66 -10.56 -5.32
N THR A 12 4.05 -9.37 -5.74
CA THR A 12 5.16 -9.15 -6.68
C THR A 12 6.44 -8.85 -5.90
N ASP A 13 7.59 -9.05 -6.52
CA ASP A 13 8.85 -8.63 -5.94
C ASP A 13 8.89 -7.12 -5.77
N VAL A 14 9.51 -6.66 -4.71
CA VAL A 14 9.80 -5.24 -4.50
C VAL A 14 11.03 -4.85 -5.30
N GLY A 15 10.93 -3.79 -6.10
CA GLY A 15 12.05 -3.36 -6.93
C GLY A 15 11.67 -2.32 -7.98
N GLU A 16 12.62 -2.00 -8.85
CA GLU A 16 12.45 -1.10 -9.98
C GLU A 16 11.91 -1.87 -11.20
N HIS A 17 10.62 -1.74 -11.45
CA HIS A 17 9.94 -2.47 -12.53
C HIS A 17 9.70 -1.56 -13.75
N TRP A 18 10.76 -1.21 -14.47
CA TRP A 18 10.72 -0.28 -15.60
C TRP A 18 9.79 -0.73 -16.74
N GLU A 19 9.71 -2.05 -16.98
CA GLU A 19 8.92 -2.65 -18.05
C GLU A 19 7.44 -2.91 -17.68
N ARG A 20 7.02 -2.54 -16.46
CA ARG A 20 5.70 -2.88 -15.93
C ARG A 20 5.00 -1.64 -15.41
N SER A 21 3.73 -1.49 -15.76
CA SER A 21 2.89 -0.43 -15.21
C SER A 21 2.45 -0.76 -13.77
N LEU A 22 2.00 0.25 -13.03
CA LEU A 22 1.34 0.07 -11.73
C LEU A 22 0.18 -0.94 -11.83
N ARG A 23 -0.57 -0.89 -12.93
CA ARG A 23 -1.67 -1.80 -13.23
C ARG A 23 -1.20 -3.25 -13.34
N ASP A 24 -0.11 -3.50 -14.08
CA ASP A 24 0.43 -4.84 -14.27
C ASP A 24 0.90 -5.44 -12.94
N LEU A 25 1.56 -4.65 -12.10
CA LEU A 25 2.00 -5.08 -10.76
C LEU A 25 0.80 -5.49 -9.89
N ALA A 26 -0.24 -4.66 -9.85
CA ALA A 26 -1.44 -4.96 -9.07
C ALA A 26 -2.13 -6.24 -9.55
N VAL A 27 -2.33 -6.36 -10.87
CA VAL A 27 -3.04 -7.51 -11.46
C VAL A 27 -2.29 -8.81 -11.23
N ASP A 28 -0.96 -8.81 -11.35
CA ASP A 28 -0.17 -10.01 -11.08
C ASP A 28 -0.29 -10.47 -9.63
N ALA A 29 -0.25 -9.54 -8.67
CA ALA A 29 -0.47 -9.88 -7.27
C ALA A 29 -1.89 -10.42 -7.03
N MET A 30 -2.90 -9.80 -7.64
CA MET A 30 -4.29 -10.25 -7.56
C MET A 30 -4.48 -11.65 -8.15
N ILE A 31 -3.91 -11.91 -9.33
CA ILE A 31 -3.96 -13.25 -9.97
C ILE A 31 -3.24 -14.29 -9.09
N GLY A 32 -2.12 -13.91 -8.47
CA GLY A 32 -1.43 -14.76 -7.50
C GLY A 32 -2.34 -15.17 -6.35
N ALA A 33 -3.03 -14.20 -5.73
CA ALA A 33 -3.96 -14.46 -4.62
C ALA A 33 -5.17 -15.30 -5.04
N ILE A 34 -5.73 -15.06 -6.23
CA ILE A 34 -6.83 -15.87 -6.77
C ILE A 34 -6.41 -17.33 -6.98
N LYS A 35 -5.21 -17.54 -7.54
CA LYS A 35 -4.69 -18.90 -7.74
C LYS A 35 -4.44 -19.63 -6.42
N ASP A 36 -3.89 -18.93 -5.44
CA ASP A 36 -3.58 -19.49 -4.12
C ASP A 36 -4.88 -19.88 -3.36
N SER A 37 -5.90 -19.02 -3.44
CA SER A 37 -7.20 -19.25 -2.81
C SER A 37 -8.09 -20.26 -3.52
N HIS A 38 -7.79 -20.62 -4.78
CA HIS A 38 -8.67 -21.38 -5.68
C HIS A 38 -10.08 -20.77 -5.83
N ALA A 39 -10.20 -19.44 -5.70
CA ALA A 39 -11.48 -18.75 -5.82
C ALA A 39 -12.01 -18.79 -7.25
N GLU A 40 -13.28 -19.21 -7.39
CA GLU A 40 -13.98 -19.21 -8.68
C GLU A 40 -14.65 -17.85 -8.98
N ARG A 41 -14.89 -17.05 -7.94
CA ARG A 41 -15.59 -15.76 -8.03
C ARG A 41 -15.03 -14.79 -7.01
N VAL A 42 -15.01 -13.52 -7.38
CA VAL A 42 -14.68 -12.39 -6.50
C VAL A 42 -15.85 -11.41 -6.51
N ASP A 43 -16.39 -11.08 -5.34
CA ASP A 43 -17.55 -10.18 -5.19
C ASP A 43 -17.13 -8.72 -5.14
N ALA A 44 -15.95 -8.44 -4.57
CA ALA A 44 -15.44 -7.07 -4.47
C ALA A 44 -13.92 -6.99 -4.52
N LEU A 45 -13.42 -5.84 -5.02
CA LEU A 45 -12.01 -5.46 -5.03
C LEU A 45 -11.84 -4.11 -4.31
N TYR A 46 -11.06 -4.12 -3.23
CA TYR A 46 -10.66 -2.90 -2.51
C TYR A 46 -9.17 -2.65 -2.71
N VAL A 47 -8.85 -1.50 -3.34
CA VAL A 47 -7.48 -1.16 -3.74
C VAL A 47 -6.94 -0.05 -2.86
N GLY A 48 -5.99 -0.38 -1.99
CA GLY A 48 -5.22 0.60 -1.22
C GLY A 48 -4.15 1.24 -2.10
N ASN A 49 -4.25 2.56 -2.29
CA ASN A 49 -3.29 3.33 -3.07
C ASN A 49 -3.40 4.82 -2.72
N MET A 50 -2.28 5.51 -2.58
CA MET A 50 -2.23 6.94 -2.31
C MET A 50 -1.91 7.74 -3.57
N LEU A 51 -0.86 7.38 -4.29
CA LEU A 51 -0.13 8.26 -5.21
C LEU A 51 -0.46 8.07 -6.69
N SER A 52 -1.36 7.15 -7.06
CA SER A 52 -1.66 6.91 -8.49
C SER A 52 -2.16 8.14 -9.24
N GLY A 53 -2.89 9.03 -8.56
CA GLY A 53 -3.35 10.29 -9.15
C GLY A 53 -2.21 11.23 -9.51
N GLU A 54 -1.23 11.32 -8.64
CA GLU A 54 -0.10 12.26 -8.77
C GLU A 54 1.02 11.70 -9.66
N LEU A 55 1.43 10.45 -9.41
CA LEU A 55 2.60 9.89 -10.08
C LEU A 55 2.29 9.24 -11.42
N THR A 56 1.08 8.73 -11.61
CA THR A 56 0.69 8.03 -12.84
C THR A 56 -0.53 8.64 -13.54
N ALA A 57 -1.03 9.79 -13.07
CA ALA A 57 -2.24 10.44 -13.55
C ALA A 57 -3.47 9.50 -13.62
N GLN A 58 -3.50 8.44 -12.79
CA GLN A 58 -4.55 7.44 -12.80
C GLN A 58 -5.47 7.59 -11.60
N GLN A 59 -6.67 8.06 -11.84
CA GLN A 59 -7.79 7.98 -10.89
C GLN A 59 -8.62 6.72 -11.14
N HIS A 60 -9.61 6.47 -10.29
CA HIS A 60 -10.56 5.36 -10.43
C HIS A 60 -9.89 3.99 -10.52
N LEU A 61 -8.80 3.82 -9.78
CA LEU A 61 -7.92 2.65 -9.88
C LEU A 61 -8.66 1.34 -9.57
N GLY A 62 -9.62 1.34 -8.65
CA GLY A 62 -10.40 0.14 -8.32
C GLY A 62 -11.09 -0.46 -9.54
N ALA A 63 -11.87 0.34 -10.27
CA ALA A 63 -12.58 -0.12 -11.46
C ALA A 63 -11.64 -0.52 -12.59
N LEU A 64 -10.55 0.24 -12.79
CA LEU A 64 -9.52 -0.10 -13.78
C LEU A 64 -8.92 -1.48 -13.53
N LEU A 65 -8.55 -1.77 -12.28
CA LEU A 65 -7.94 -3.05 -11.91
C LEU A 65 -8.93 -4.19 -11.93
N ALA A 66 -10.21 -3.94 -11.60
CA ALA A 66 -11.26 -4.95 -11.72
C ALA A 66 -11.48 -5.35 -13.18
N ASP A 67 -11.54 -4.37 -14.10
CA ASP A 67 -11.68 -4.63 -15.53
C ASP A 67 -10.48 -5.38 -16.10
N TRP A 68 -9.27 -4.89 -15.81
CA TRP A 68 -8.03 -5.48 -16.30
C TRP A 68 -7.74 -6.86 -15.71
N GLY A 69 -8.13 -7.09 -14.46
CA GLY A 69 -8.02 -8.38 -13.76
C GLY A 69 -9.14 -9.38 -14.11
N GLY A 70 -10.08 -9.00 -14.99
CA GLY A 70 -11.18 -9.88 -15.39
C GLY A 70 -12.25 -10.09 -14.32
N LEU A 71 -12.37 -9.17 -13.35
CA LEU A 71 -13.36 -9.24 -12.25
C LEU A 71 -14.69 -8.56 -12.64
N GLY A 72 -15.22 -8.92 -13.80
CA GLY A 72 -16.47 -8.34 -14.30
C GLY A 72 -17.63 -8.55 -13.33
N GLY A 73 -18.30 -7.45 -12.96
CA GLY A 73 -19.45 -7.45 -12.04
C GLY A 73 -19.08 -7.37 -10.54
N ALA A 74 -17.80 -7.36 -10.18
CA ALA A 74 -17.36 -7.10 -8.82
C ALA A 74 -17.52 -5.62 -8.44
N GLU A 75 -17.91 -5.35 -7.18
CA GLU A 75 -17.78 -4.01 -6.61
C GLU A 75 -16.30 -3.64 -6.59
N ALA A 76 -15.94 -2.41 -6.99
CA ALA A 76 -14.54 -2.03 -6.99
C ALA A 76 -14.35 -0.56 -6.59
N CYS A 77 -13.46 -0.33 -5.62
CA CYS A 77 -13.10 1.02 -5.21
C CYS A 77 -11.62 1.15 -4.83
N LYS A 78 -11.11 2.38 -4.99
CA LYS A 78 -9.83 2.80 -4.42
C LYS A 78 -10.06 3.31 -3.00
N ILE A 79 -9.17 2.93 -2.08
CA ILE A 79 -9.17 3.35 -0.68
C ILE A 79 -7.86 4.08 -0.42
N GLU A 80 -7.97 5.26 0.15
CA GLU A 80 -6.83 6.10 0.47
C GLU A 80 -6.81 6.39 1.99
N ALA A 81 -5.65 6.23 2.60
CA ALA A 81 -5.33 6.54 3.98
C ALA A 81 -3.81 6.76 4.12
N ALA A 82 -3.23 7.53 3.20
CA ALA A 82 -1.78 7.73 3.07
C ALA A 82 -1.02 6.38 3.13
N ASP A 83 0.04 6.29 3.93
CA ASP A 83 0.84 5.06 4.10
C ASP A 83 0.02 3.86 4.62
N ALA A 84 -1.15 4.10 5.21
CA ALA A 84 -2.04 3.06 5.71
C ALA A 84 -3.08 2.58 4.69
N SER A 85 -3.03 3.02 3.43
CA SER A 85 -4.04 2.70 2.40
C SER A 85 -4.25 1.19 2.22
N GLY A 86 -3.17 0.41 2.21
CA GLY A 86 -3.25 -1.06 2.12
C GLY A 86 -3.96 -1.68 3.33
N ALA A 87 -3.64 -1.23 4.54
CA ALA A 87 -4.30 -1.69 5.77
C ALA A 87 -5.79 -1.27 5.81
N ALA A 88 -6.11 -0.08 5.30
CA ALA A 88 -7.48 0.40 5.17
C ALA A 88 -8.30 -0.45 4.18
N ALA A 89 -7.68 -0.88 3.07
CA ALA A 89 -8.31 -1.80 2.12
C ALA A 89 -8.61 -3.18 2.76
N VAL A 90 -7.67 -3.74 3.51
CA VAL A 90 -7.87 -4.99 4.28
C VAL A 90 -9.00 -4.81 5.31
N ARG A 91 -9.01 -3.69 6.04
CA ARG A 91 -10.08 -3.38 7.01
C ARG A 91 -11.44 -3.30 6.34
N GLN A 92 -11.53 -2.64 5.17
CA GLN A 92 -12.79 -2.55 4.41
C GLN A 92 -13.24 -3.95 3.96
N GLY A 93 -12.33 -4.77 3.46
CA GLY A 93 -12.62 -6.15 3.08
C GLY A 93 -13.12 -6.98 4.26
N TYR A 94 -12.47 -6.88 5.41
CA TYR A 94 -12.95 -7.53 6.63
C TYR A 94 -14.38 -7.12 6.98
N LEU A 95 -14.70 -5.84 6.95
CA LEU A 95 -16.03 -5.34 7.27
C LEU A 95 -17.09 -5.83 6.26
N ALA A 96 -16.76 -5.85 4.97
CA ALA A 96 -17.66 -6.32 3.92
C ALA A 96 -18.01 -7.81 4.08
N VAL A 97 -17.03 -8.66 4.39
CA VAL A 97 -17.26 -10.09 4.62
C VAL A 97 -17.95 -10.33 5.98
N ALA A 98 -17.47 -9.68 7.04
CA ALA A 98 -18.02 -9.83 8.39
C ALA A 98 -19.48 -9.40 8.51
N SER A 99 -19.90 -8.38 7.74
CA SER A 99 -21.29 -7.90 7.67
C SER A 99 -22.20 -8.80 6.83
N GLY A 100 -21.63 -9.62 5.96
CA GLY A 100 -22.36 -10.49 5.04
C GLY A 100 -22.80 -9.84 3.74
N VAL A 101 -22.28 -8.64 3.42
CA VAL A 101 -22.52 -7.98 2.11
C VAL A 101 -21.86 -8.75 0.99
N HIS A 102 -20.63 -9.23 1.23
CA HIS A 102 -19.86 -10.06 0.30
C HIS A 102 -19.38 -11.33 0.98
N ASP A 103 -19.14 -12.38 0.20
CA ASP A 103 -18.59 -13.64 0.67
C ASP A 103 -17.10 -13.76 0.36
N PHE A 104 -16.66 -13.23 -0.79
CA PHE A 104 -15.29 -13.35 -1.25
C PHE A 104 -14.78 -12.02 -1.85
N ILE A 105 -13.73 -11.46 -1.26
CA ILE A 105 -13.18 -10.17 -1.71
C ILE A 105 -11.67 -10.26 -1.91
N ILE A 106 -11.13 -9.34 -2.70
CA ILE A 106 -9.70 -9.07 -2.77
C ILE A 106 -9.43 -7.71 -2.12
N ALA A 107 -8.48 -7.68 -1.18
CA ALA A 107 -7.85 -6.45 -0.72
C ALA A 107 -6.45 -6.38 -1.33
N CYS A 108 -6.21 -5.42 -2.21
CA CYS A 108 -4.96 -5.22 -2.93
C CYS A 108 -4.32 -3.90 -2.50
N GLY A 109 -3.03 -3.90 -2.20
CA GLY A 109 -2.24 -2.67 -2.06
C GLY A 109 -1.25 -2.57 -3.22
N VAL A 110 -1.15 -1.42 -3.84
CA VAL A 110 -0.18 -1.17 -4.91
C VAL A 110 0.28 0.28 -4.91
N GLU A 111 1.59 0.47 -5.07
CA GLU A 111 2.16 1.79 -5.30
C GLU A 111 3.36 1.66 -6.25
N LYS A 112 3.62 2.67 -7.07
CA LYS A 112 4.76 2.70 -7.97
C LYS A 112 5.33 4.11 -8.03
N THR A 113 6.49 4.30 -7.46
CA THR A 113 7.14 5.61 -7.31
C THR A 113 8.39 5.75 -8.17
N THR A 114 8.89 4.64 -8.72
CA THR A 114 10.18 4.59 -9.42
C THR A 114 10.17 5.20 -10.82
N ASP A 115 8.99 5.46 -11.40
CA ASP A 115 8.86 6.12 -12.71
C ASP A 115 8.96 7.67 -12.62
N ALA A 116 8.93 8.22 -11.41
CA ALA A 116 9.11 9.63 -11.15
C ALA A 116 10.51 9.92 -10.60
N ASP A 117 11.02 11.14 -10.84
CA ASP A 117 12.25 11.56 -10.20
C ASP A 117 12.08 11.74 -8.67
N THR A 118 13.21 11.86 -7.98
CA THR A 118 13.22 11.94 -6.51
C THR A 118 12.47 13.16 -5.98
N GLU A 119 12.53 14.29 -6.67
CA GLU A 119 11.86 15.53 -6.25
C GLU A 119 10.33 15.36 -6.36
N THR A 120 9.84 14.90 -7.50
CA THR A 120 8.41 14.61 -7.74
C THR A 120 7.89 13.57 -6.76
N SER A 121 8.64 12.48 -6.53
CA SER A 121 8.24 11.43 -5.59
C SER A 121 8.16 11.97 -4.15
N ASN A 122 9.14 12.74 -3.69
CA ASN A 122 9.14 13.34 -2.36
C ASN A 122 7.99 14.35 -2.19
N ALA A 123 7.71 15.16 -3.21
CA ALA A 123 6.57 16.07 -3.20
C ALA A 123 5.24 15.31 -3.08
N ALA A 124 5.06 14.24 -3.85
CA ALA A 124 3.86 13.42 -3.79
C ALA A 124 3.69 12.75 -2.41
N TRP A 125 4.76 12.21 -1.82
CA TRP A 125 4.73 11.64 -0.47
C TRP A 125 4.33 12.67 0.59
N SER A 126 4.69 13.95 0.42
CA SER A 126 4.34 15.01 1.37
C SER A 126 2.83 15.28 1.44
N TYR A 127 2.03 14.82 0.48
CA TYR A 127 0.56 14.93 0.53
C TYR A 127 -0.08 14.11 1.66
N GLY A 128 0.68 13.21 2.28
CA GLY A 128 0.27 12.53 3.53
C GLY A 128 0.39 13.40 4.78
N THR A 129 0.93 14.64 4.66
CA THR A 129 1.08 15.61 5.76
C THR A 129 0.00 16.69 5.70
N ASP A 130 -0.03 17.58 6.68
CA ASP A 130 -0.87 18.79 6.61
C ASP A 130 -0.28 19.76 5.56
N ALA A 131 -1.04 19.99 4.48
CA ALA A 131 -0.58 20.80 3.37
C ALA A 131 -0.32 22.25 3.78
N GLU A 132 -1.10 22.84 4.68
CA GLU A 132 -0.99 24.23 5.09
C GLU A 132 0.18 24.47 6.05
N TYR A 133 0.38 23.57 7.01
CA TYR A 133 1.35 23.74 8.09
C TYR A 133 2.66 23.00 7.89
N GLU A 134 2.67 21.96 7.04
CA GLU A 134 3.82 21.07 6.85
C GLU A 134 4.26 21.02 5.39
N GLY A 135 3.41 20.56 4.48
CA GLY A 135 3.74 20.39 3.07
C GLY A 135 4.21 21.68 2.40
N ASN A 136 3.48 22.78 2.57
CA ASN A 136 3.85 24.08 2.02
C ASN A 136 5.14 24.69 2.60
N GLN A 137 5.64 24.15 3.71
CA GLN A 137 6.94 24.51 4.28
C GLN A 137 8.10 23.69 3.68
N GLY A 138 7.81 22.78 2.76
CA GLY A 138 8.79 21.92 2.12
C GLY A 138 9.23 20.74 3.00
N VAL A 139 8.41 20.33 3.96
CA VAL A 139 8.71 19.15 4.80
C VAL A 139 8.52 17.88 3.99
N THR A 140 9.54 17.05 3.92
CA THR A 140 9.45 15.71 3.35
C THR A 140 9.11 14.68 4.42
N MET A 141 8.56 13.50 4.04
CA MET A 141 8.27 12.43 5.00
C MET A 141 9.50 11.98 5.81
N PRO A 142 10.70 11.80 5.24
CA PRO A 142 11.90 11.54 6.04
C PRO A 142 12.25 12.66 7.02
N ALA A 143 12.05 13.92 6.65
CA ALA A 143 12.27 15.05 7.55
C ALA A 143 11.28 15.07 8.71
N MET A 144 10.00 14.76 8.45
CA MET A 144 8.97 14.61 9.48
C MET A 144 9.32 13.49 10.47
N ALA A 145 9.72 12.33 9.96
CA ALA A 145 10.19 11.22 10.80
C ALA A 145 11.38 11.64 11.68
N GLY A 146 12.34 12.41 11.12
CA GLY A 146 13.47 12.95 11.86
C GLY A 146 13.06 13.92 12.98
N LEU A 147 12.04 14.76 12.72
CA LEU A 147 11.48 15.66 13.74
C LEU A 147 10.80 14.86 14.87
N MET A 148 10.03 13.83 14.53
CA MET A 148 9.41 12.96 15.53
C MET A 148 10.44 12.20 16.37
N MET A 149 11.49 11.64 15.74
CA MET A 149 12.61 11.02 16.45
C MET A 149 13.27 12.00 17.42
N ARG A 150 13.56 13.22 16.97
CA ARG A 150 14.18 14.25 17.78
C ARG A 150 13.30 14.63 18.97
N ARG A 151 11.99 14.74 18.78
CA ARG A 151 11.04 14.99 19.86
C ARG A 151 11.01 13.84 20.87
N TYR A 152 10.99 12.61 20.40
CA TYR A 152 11.04 11.42 21.25
C TYR A 152 12.32 11.37 22.11
N MET A 153 13.47 11.62 21.46
CA MET A 153 14.75 11.69 22.19
C MET A 153 14.74 12.77 23.28
N HIS A 154 14.16 13.93 23.00
CA HIS A 154 14.06 15.02 23.96
C HIS A 154 13.14 14.65 25.15
N GLU A 155 11.98 14.11 24.91
CA GLU A 155 11.00 13.81 25.96
C GLU A 155 11.39 12.62 26.85
N TYR A 156 12.01 11.60 26.26
CA TYR A 156 12.32 10.35 26.96
C TYR A 156 13.79 10.16 27.27
N GLY A 157 14.64 11.12 26.93
CA GLY A 157 16.09 11.02 27.19
C GLY A 157 16.78 9.89 26.45
N VAL A 158 16.22 9.45 25.31
CA VAL A 158 16.73 8.31 24.55
C VAL A 158 17.87 8.76 23.63
N ALA A 159 18.96 8.00 23.62
CA ALA A 159 20.09 8.25 22.72
C ALA A 159 19.74 7.89 21.26
N ARG A 160 20.36 8.56 20.30
CA ARG A 160 20.13 8.33 18.85
C ARG A 160 20.38 6.87 18.45
N GLU A 161 21.39 6.26 19.03
CA GLU A 161 21.82 4.89 18.75
C GLU A 161 20.75 3.84 19.12
N ALA A 162 19.81 4.19 20.01
CA ALA A 162 18.70 3.32 20.39
C ALA A 162 17.73 3.02 19.22
N PHE A 163 17.79 3.81 18.14
CA PHE A 163 16.98 3.56 16.94
C PHE A 163 17.67 2.64 15.92
N ALA A 164 18.99 2.42 16.04
CA ALA A 164 19.74 1.57 15.11
C ALA A 164 19.21 0.12 15.01
N PRO A 165 18.75 -0.54 16.10
CA PRO A 165 18.23 -1.90 16.04
C PRO A 165 17.04 -2.07 15.07
N PHE A 166 16.21 -1.06 14.84
CA PHE A 166 15.10 -1.15 13.89
C PHE A 166 15.61 -1.42 12.48
N ALA A 167 16.59 -0.67 12.01
CA ALA A 167 17.20 -0.86 10.69
C ALA A 167 17.95 -2.20 10.62
N VAL A 168 18.73 -2.53 11.63
CA VAL A 168 19.52 -3.78 11.69
C VAL A 168 18.60 -5.01 11.60
N ILE A 169 17.51 -5.03 12.38
CA ILE A 169 16.55 -6.15 12.38
C ILE A 169 15.80 -6.23 11.05
N ALA A 170 15.38 -5.08 10.49
CA ALA A 170 14.69 -5.05 9.20
C ALA A 170 15.56 -5.63 8.08
N HIS A 171 16.84 -5.21 7.99
CA HIS A 171 17.78 -5.76 7.01
C HIS A 171 18.07 -7.24 7.23
N ALA A 172 18.28 -7.67 8.48
CA ALA A 172 18.53 -9.07 8.80
C ALA A 172 17.35 -9.99 8.41
N ASN A 173 16.12 -9.50 8.56
CA ASN A 173 14.92 -10.22 8.13
C ASN A 173 14.73 -10.16 6.61
N GLY A 174 15.04 -9.01 5.99
CA GLY A 174 14.93 -8.80 4.55
C GLY A 174 15.75 -9.80 3.73
N VAL A 175 16.95 -10.16 4.19
CA VAL A 175 17.82 -11.16 3.53
C VAL A 175 17.13 -12.52 3.34
N ASN A 176 16.20 -12.86 4.21
CA ASN A 176 15.47 -14.14 4.15
C ASN A 176 14.15 -14.06 3.37
N ASN A 177 13.79 -12.89 2.86
CA ASN A 177 12.55 -12.68 2.09
C ASN A 177 12.88 -12.67 0.59
N PRO A 178 12.41 -13.65 -0.21
CA PRO A 178 12.69 -13.70 -1.64
C PRO A 178 12.09 -12.52 -2.43
N HIS A 179 11.14 -11.80 -1.86
CA HIS A 179 10.49 -10.64 -2.48
C HIS A 179 11.10 -9.30 -2.06
N ALA A 180 12.06 -9.28 -1.13
CA ALA A 180 12.74 -8.05 -0.71
C ALA A 180 13.84 -7.64 -1.69
N MET A 181 14.04 -6.32 -1.81
CA MET A 181 15.14 -5.72 -2.58
C MET A 181 16.39 -5.53 -1.71
#